data_81855ac61967374399fb96de797e5c26
#
_entry.id   81855ac61967374399fb96de797e5c26
#
_cell.length_a   1.000
_cell.length_b   1.000
_cell.length_c   1.000
_cell.angle_alpha   90.00
_cell.angle_beta   90.00
_cell.angle_gamma   90.00
#
_symmetry.space_group_name_H-M   'P 1'
#
loop_
_entity.id
_entity.type
_entity.pdbx_description
1 polymer ?
#
loop_
_entity_poly.entity_id
_entity_poly.type
_entity_poly.pdbx_seq_one_letter_code
_entity_poly.pdbx_strand_id
1 'polypeptide(L)'
;REPLPSRHPKSRFRQARLSYGHGTTNAVDEAAFLMLEALRLPIHRIDPWLDLKPTPAERARLLTLIDARIGLRMPAPYLLGAAYMQGVRFHIDQRALIPRSFIGDMLAGGVLPVAKPRRILDLCTGSGCLAILAALAFPRATVDAVDLSPGALALARRNVAAHRLSDRISVHRGDLFKPLAGRRYDLIISNPPYVDAGGMAKLPPEFRHEPRLALAAGKDGLDLVHRILVEAPQHLTKNGGLVCEIGRGREPLEAAYPRLPFLWLDTELSEGEVFWITRSDLAG
;
A
#
# COMPACT_ATOMS: atom_id res chain seq x y z
N ARG A 1 11.07 21.04 38.41
CA ARG A 1 10.64 19.62 38.45
C ARG A 1 10.05 19.33 37.07
N GLU A 2 10.74 18.52 36.27
CA GLU A 2 10.14 18.01 35.03
C GLU A 2 8.91 17.17 35.39
N PRO A 3 7.78 17.36 34.68
CA PRO A 3 6.60 16.53 34.90
C PRO A 3 6.94 15.08 34.60
N LEU A 4 6.57 14.16 35.48
CA LEU A 4 6.71 12.73 35.27
C LEU A 4 6.11 12.36 33.90
N PRO A 5 6.81 11.58 33.08
CA PRO A 5 6.31 11.21 31.76
C PRO A 5 4.94 10.53 31.89
N SER A 6 3.96 11.03 31.15
CA SER A 6 2.62 10.49 31.14
C SER A 6 2.66 8.99 30.84
N ARG A 7 1.94 8.17 31.63
CA ARG A 7 1.87 6.71 31.46
C ARG A 7 1.02 6.27 30.27
N HIS A 8 0.30 7.22 29.61
CA HIS A 8 -0.58 6.91 28.48
C HIS A 8 0.17 6.88 27.15
N PRO A 9 0.02 5.83 26.31
CA PRO A 9 0.71 5.70 25.01
C PRO A 9 0.58 6.93 24.12
N LYS A 10 -0.65 7.43 23.94
CA LYS A 10 -0.93 8.63 23.12
C LYS A 10 -0.13 9.87 23.54
N SER A 11 0.04 10.06 24.86
CA SER A 11 0.80 11.20 25.40
C SER A 11 2.29 11.03 25.14
N ARG A 12 2.81 9.81 25.28
CA ARG A 12 4.20 9.46 24.99
C ARG A 12 4.55 9.64 23.51
N PHE A 13 3.65 9.21 22.60
CA PHE A 13 3.80 9.38 21.16
C PHE A 13 3.83 10.86 20.75
N ARG A 14 2.93 11.69 21.33
CA ARG A 14 2.91 13.14 21.11
C ARG A 14 4.21 13.80 21.59
N GLN A 15 4.69 13.48 22.80
CA GLN A 15 5.94 13.99 23.35
C GLN A 15 7.14 13.61 22.47
N ALA A 16 7.18 12.40 21.92
CA ALA A 16 8.20 11.92 21.03
C ALA A 16 8.14 12.53 19.62
N ARG A 17 7.12 13.33 19.28
CA ARG A 17 6.91 13.96 17.97
C ARG A 17 7.06 12.94 16.84
N LEU A 18 6.35 11.83 16.97
CA LEU A 18 6.36 10.77 15.94
C LEU A 18 5.63 11.24 14.68
N SER A 19 6.12 10.78 13.52
CA SER A 19 5.41 10.93 12.24
C SER A 19 4.49 9.73 12.01
N TYR A 20 3.34 10.00 11.43
CA TYR A 20 2.30 9.04 11.09
C TYR A 20 2.15 8.94 9.56
N GLY A 21 1.28 8.07 9.06
CA GLY A 21 1.06 7.84 7.62
C GLY A 21 1.30 6.38 7.20
N HIS A 22 1.45 5.49 8.19
CA HIS A 22 1.63 4.06 7.99
C HIS A 22 0.36 3.28 8.40
N GLY A 23 -0.81 3.73 7.91
CA GLY A 23 -2.12 3.17 8.24
C GLY A 23 -2.85 3.89 9.38
N THR A 24 -2.21 4.85 10.03
CA THR A 24 -2.81 5.75 11.03
C THR A 24 -2.33 7.18 10.79
N THR A 25 -3.15 8.17 11.20
CA THR A 25 -2.87 9.59 10.94
C THR A 25 -2.52 10.38 12.20
N ASN A 26 -2.65 9.78 13.38
CA ASN A 26 -2.42 10.45 14.65
C ASN A 26 -2.04 9.47 15.79
N ALA A 27 -1.60 10.04 16.92
CA ALA A 27 -1.15 9.30 18.09
C ALA A 27 -2.23 8.44 18.77
N VAL A 28 -3.50 8.82 18.65
CA VAL A 28 -4.60 8.10 19.29
C VAL A 28 -4.89 6.83 18.52
N ASP A 29 -5.06 6.96 17.21
CA ASP A 29 -5.36 5.84 16.34
C ASP A 29 -4.20 4.84 16.31
N GLU A 30 -2.94 5.32 16.30
CA GLU A 30 -1.78 4.42 16.34
C GLU A 30 -1.65 3.70 17.69
N ALA A 31 -1.94 4.38 18.80
CA ALA A 31 -1.96 3.73 20.12
C ALA A 31 -3.07 2.68 20.22
N ALA A 32 -4.24 2.97 19.66
CA ALA A 32 -5.36 2.03 19.59
C ALA A 32 -5.01 0.80 18.73
N PHE A 33 -4.49 1.04 17.52
CA PHE A 33 -4.04 -0.02 16.62
C PHE A 33 -2.99 -0.92 17.28
N LEU A 34 -1.96 -0.32 17.89
CA LEU A 34 -0.90 -1.05 18.56
C LEU A 34 -1.46 -1.92 19.69
N MET A 35 -2.37 -1.37 20.51
CA MET A 35 -2.98 -2.11 21.62
C MET A 35 -3.85 -3.25 21.10
N LEU A 36 -4.77 -2.99 20.20
CA LEU A 36 -5.73 -3.97 19.70
C LEU A 36 -5.02 -5.13 18.99
N GLU A 37 -4.08 -4.85 18.08
CA GLU A 37 -3.34 -5.90 17.37
C GLU A 37 -2.41 -6.69 18.31
N ALA A 38 -1.72 -6.02 19.25
CA ALA A 38 -0.87 -6.71 20.22
C ALA A 38 -1.65 -7.66 21.15
N LEU A 39 -2.88 -7.32 21.47
CA LEU A 39 -3.79 -8.12 22.29
C LEU A 39 -4.67 -9.08 21.47
N ARG A 40 -4.53 -9.08 20.13
CA ARG A 40 -5.34 -9.87 19.20
C ARG A 40 -6.83 -9.57 19.28
N LEU A 41 -7.17 -8.32 19.50
CA LEU A 41 -8.55 -7.82 19.55
C LEU A 41 -8.98 -7.28 18.16
N PRO A 42 -10.29 -7.28 17.87
CA PRO A 42 -10.82 -6.72 16.63
C PRO A 42 -10.47 -5.24 16.49
N ILE A 43 -9.74 -4.87 15.42
CA ILE A 43 -9.23 -3.50 15.23
C ILE A 43 -10.30 -2.48 14.82
N HIS A 44 -11.44 -2.93 14.30
CA HIS A 44 -12.52 -2.07 13.79
C HIS A 44 -13.51 -1.63 14.90
N ARG A 45 -13.33 -2.07 16.14
CA ARG A 45 -14.21 -1.75 17.27
C ARG A 45 -13.40 -1.58 18.54
N ILE A 46 -13.09 -0.33 18.89
CA ILE A 46 -12.35 -0.03 20.12
C ILE A 46 -13.27 0.06 21.35
N ASP A 47 -14.53 0.54 21.16
CA ASP A 47 -15.43 0.86 22.30
C ASP A 47 -15.59 -0.28 23.31
N PRO A 48 -15.77 -1.56 22.93
CA PRO A 48 -15.89 -2.66 23.87
C PRO A 48 -14.63 -2.88 24.74
N TRP A 49 -13.50 -2.30 24.36
CA TRP A 49 -12.19 -2.53 24.96
C TRP A 49 -11.63 -1.34 25.73
N LEU A 50 -12.38 -0.21 25.81
CA LEU A 50 -11.94 1.02 26.49
C LEU A 50 -11.63 0.79 27.97
N ASP A 51 -12.39 -0.07 28.64
CA ASP A 51 -12.22 -0.41 30.06
C ASP A 51 -11.39 -1.69 30.29
N LEU A 52 -10.78 -2.24 29.22
CA LEU A 52 -9.95 -3.45 29.33
C LEU A 52 -8.78 -3.20 30.27
N LYS A 53 -8.59 -4.09 31.22
CA LYS A 53 -7.43 -4.12 32.12
C LYS A 53 -6.48 -5.21 31.66
N PRO A 54 -5.40 -4.86 30.92
CA PRO A 54 -4.42 -5.85 30.48
C PRO A 54 -3.79 -6.58 31.67
N THR A 55 -3.54 -7.87 31.52
CA THR A 55 -2.74 -8.64 32.47
C THR A 55 -1.33 -8.05 32.61
N PRO A 56 -0.57 -8.36 33.67
CA PRO A 56 0.81 -7.89 33.82
C PRO A 56 1.70 -8.23 32.62
N ALA A 57 1.56 -9.41 32.03
CA ALA A 57 2.33 -9.85 30.86
C ALA A 57 1.95 -9.06 29.60
N GLU A 58 0.66 -8.86 29.33
CA GLU A 58 0.16 -8.04 28.22
C GLU A 58 0.63 -6.59 28.36
N ARG A 59 0.54 -6.04 29.59
CA ARG A 59 1.02 -4.69 29.85
C ARG A 59 2.51 -4.55 29.59
N ALA A 60 3.34 -5.50 30.03
CA ALA A 60 4.77 -5.51 29.77
C ALA A 60 5.06 -5.53 28.26
N ARG A 61 4.38 -6.40 27.51
CA ARG A 61 4.47 -6.46 26.05
C ARG A 61 4.08 -5.13 25.38
N LEU A 62 2.97 -4.53 25.79
CA LEU A 62 2.54 -3.23 25.26
C LEU A 62 3.56 -2.13 25.52
N LEU A 63 4.14 -2.07 26.74
CA LEU A 63 5.17 -1.10 27.07
C LEU A 63 6.42 -1.30 26.20
N THR A 64 6.87 -2.55 26.00
CA THR A 64 7.99 -2.86 25.10
C THR A 64 7.75 -2.37 23.68
N LEU A 65 6.53 -2.57 23.12
CA LEU A 65 6.18 -2.09 21.77
C LEU A 65 6.15 -0.56 21.70
N ILE A 66 5.61 0.11 22.73
CA ILE A 66 5.59 1.58 22.81
C ILE A 66 7.03 2.13 22.90
N ASP A 67 7.89 1.52 23.70
CA ASP A 67 9.29 1.92 23.84
C ASP A 67 10.05 1.72 22.53
N ALA A 68 9.83 0.59 21.84
CA ALA A 68 10.41 0.33 20.53
C ALA A 68 9.91 1.34 19.47
N ARG A 69 8.61 1.67 19.45
CA ARG A 69 8.03 2.65 18.53
C ARG A 69 8.67 4.03 18.71
N ILE A 70 8.91 4.44 19.95
CA ILE A 70 9.51 5.74 20.28
C ILE A 70 11.01 5.71 20.02
N GLY A 71 11.73 4.72 20.56
CA GLY A 71 13.18 4.67 20.54
C GLY A 71 13.76 4.39 19.15
N LEU A 72 13.16 3.44 18.43
CA LEU A 72 13.59 3.07 17.08
C LEU A 72 12.91 3.91 15.98
N ARG A 73 11.85 4.63 16.30
CA ARG A 73 10.97 5.32 15.34
C ARG A 73 10.43 4.37 14.25
N MET A 74 10.38 3.09 14.55
CA MET A 74 9.87 2.07 13.63
C MET A 74 8.35 2.12 13.56
N PRO A 75 7.74 2.14 12.37
CA PRO A 75 6.28 2.11 12.20
C PRO A 75 5.62 0.96 12.95
N ALA A 76 4.48 1.22 13.59
CA ALA A 76 3.73 0.22 14.35
C ALA A 76 3.42 -1.06 13.55
N PRO A 77 3.05 -1.03 12.26
CA PRO A 77 2.85 -2.24 11.47
C PRO A 77 4.06 -3.17 11.41
N TYR A 78 5.28 -2.64 11.32
CA TYR A 78 6.49 -3.45 11.32
C TYR A 78 6.78 -4.08 12.68
N LEU A 79 6.53 -3.36 13.77
CA LEU A 79 6.67 -3.89 15.14
C LEU A 79 5.68 -5.03 15.43
N LEU A 80 4.49 -4.94 14.84
CA LEU A 80 3.39 -5.89 15.03
C LEU A 80 3.41 -7.03 14.00
N GLY A 81 4.12 -6.86 12.89
CA GLY A 81 4.10 -7.80 11.76
C GLY A 81 2.74 -7.83 11.05
N ALA A 82 1.94 -6.77 11.16
CA ALA A 82 0.60 -6.69 10.64
C ALA A 82 0.25 -5.28 10.16
N ALA A 83 -0.43 -5.19 9.02
CA ALA A 83 -1.05 -3.98 8.49
C ALA A 83 -2.48 -4.30 8.03
N TYR A 84 -3.28 -3.27 7.87
CA TYR A 84 -4.65 -3.40 7.38
C TYR A 84 -4.90 -2.42 6.25
N MET A 85 -5.63 -2.87 5.24
CA MET A 85 -6.15 -2.04 4.16
C MET A 85 -7.55 -2.55 3.80
N GLN A 86 -8.54 -1.67 3.79
CA GLN A 86 -9.95 -2.02 3.57
C GLN A 86 -10.48 -3.15 4.49
N GLY A 87 -10.08 -3.13 5.76
CA GLY A 87 -10.45 -4.15 6.73
C GLY A 87 -9.75 -5.51 6.55
N VAL A 88 -8.96 -5.67 5.50
CA VAL A 88 -8.19 -6.90 5.23
C VAL A 88 -6.84 -6.84 5.92
N ARG A 89 -6.49 -7.88 6.67
CA ARG A 89 -5.22 -7.98 7.41
C ARG A 89 -4.12 -8.57 6.54
N PHE A 90 -2.95 -7.94 6.55
CA PHE A 90 -1.77 -8.40 5.83
C PHE A 90 -0.59 -8.64 6.77
N HIS A 91 0.19 -9.67 6.52
CA HIS A 91 1.52 -9.80 7.10
C HIS A 91 2.45 -8.80 6.44
N ILE A 92 3.22 -8.10 7.25
CA ILE A 92 4.14 -7.07 6.78
C ILE A 92 5.42 -7.03 7.62
N ASP A 93 6.55 -6.73 6.99
CA ASP A 93 7.82 -6.36 7.61
C ASP A 93 8.60 -5.45 6.66
N GLN A 94 9.82 -5.05 7.03
CA GLN A 94 10.65 -4.10 6.30
C GLN A 94 11.06 -4.55 4.88
N ARG A 95 10.63 -5.72 4.40
CA ARG A 95 10.88 -6.20 3.03
C ARG A 95 9.92 -5.61 2.00
N ALA A 96 8.79 -5.04 2.42
CA ALA A 96 7.82 -4.41 1.54
C ALA A 96 7.25 -3.13 2.17
N LEU A 97 6.72 -2.26 1.30
CA LEU A 97 5.99 -1.06 1.70
C LEU A 97 4.78 -1.45 2.57
N ILE A 98 4.53 -0.67 3.63
CA ILE A 98 3.32 -0.83 4.43
C ILE A 98 2.10 -0.53 3.55
N PRO A 99 1.12 -1.46 3.46
CA PRO A 99 -0.05 -1.29 2.62
C PRO A 99 -0.77 0.03 2.87
N ARG A 100 -0.79 0.86 1.84
CA ARG A 100 -1.53 2.12 1.74
C ARG A 100 -1.65 2.45 0.26
N SER A 101 -2.85 2.56 -0.26
CA SER A 101 -3.09 2.92 -1.65
C SER A 101 -4.55 3.29 -1.83
N PHE A 102 -4.81 4.42 -2.48
CA PHE A 102 -6.15 4.85 -2.84
C PHE A 102 -6.82 3.91 -3.85
N ILE A 103 -6.03 3.15 -4.62
CA ILE A 103 -6.57 2.07 -5.48
C ILE A 103 -7.30 1.01 -4.62
N GLY A 104 -6.85 0.78 -3.39
CA GLY A 104 -7.54 -0.10 -2.45
C GLY A 104 -8.95 0.38 -2.11
N ASP A 105 -9.13 1.69 -1.88
CA ASP A 105 -10.44 2.31 -1.63
C ASP A 105 -11.34 2.17 -2.86
N MET A 106 -10.78 2.40 -4.05
CA MET A 106 -11.51 2.28 -5.32
C MET A 106 -11.96 0.84 -5.61
N LEU A 107 -11.12 -0.15 -5.30
CA LEU A 107 -11.47 -1.57 -5.42
C LEU A 107 -12.60 -1.95 -4.46
N ALA A 108 -12.52 -1.53 -3.21
CA ALA A 108 -13.53 -1.81 -2.20
C ALA A 108 -14.86 -1.09 -2.48
N GLY A 109 -14.79 0.15 -2.97
CA GLY A 109 -15.95 0.96 -3.35
C GLY A 109 -16.57 0.58 -4.69
N GLY A 110 -15.91 -0.26 -5.51
CA GLY A 110 -16.38 -0.66 -6.83
C GLY A 110 -16.47 0.48 -7.85
N VAL A 111 -15.63 1.52 -7.68
CA VAL A 111 -15.68 2.75 -8.52
C VAL A 111 -14.74 2.72 -9.72
N LEU A 112 -13.95 1.66 -9.90
CA LEU A 112 -13.10 1.53 -11.06
C LEU A 112 -13.92 1.42 -12.36
N PRO A 113 -13.53 2.12 -13.44
CA PRO A 113 -14.28 2.13 -14.71
C PRO A 113 -14.05 0.85 -15.53
N VAL A 114 -14.15 -0.30 -14.90
CA VAL A 114 -14.05 -1.64 -15.49
C VAL A 114 -15.12 -2.54 -14.89
N ALA A 115 -15.98 -3.10 -15.74
CA ALA A 115 -17.18 -3.77 -15.23
C ALA A 115 -16.93 -5.17 -14.66
N LYS A 116 -16.19 -6.04 -15.34
CA LYS A 116 -16.02 -7.46 -14.95
C LYS A 116 -14.68 -8.01 -15.47
N PRO A 117 -13.56 -7.52 -15.00
CA PRO A 117 -12.27 -8.03 -15.45
C PRO A 117 -12.12 -9.51 -15.09
N ARG A 118 -11.54 -10.28 -16.01
CA ARG A 118 -11.24 -11.71 -15.83
C ARG A 118 -9.77 -11.96 -15.59
N ARG A 119 -8.93 -11.13 -16.15
CA ARG A 119 -7.48 -11.18 -15.96
C ARG A 119 -7.00 -9.82 -15.50
N ILE A 120 -6.41 -9.81 -14.32
CA ILE A 120 -5.89 -8.59 -13.67
C ILE A 120 -4.39 -8.75 -13.51
N LEU A 121 -3.67 -7.66 -13.68
CA LEU A 121 -2.24 -7.56 -13.38
C LEU A 121 -2.03 -6.53 -12.28
N ASP A 122 -1.27 -6.88 -11.24
CA ASP A 122 -0.78 -5.97 -10.21
C ASP A 122 0.74 -5.80 -10.36
N LEU A 123 1.16 -4.63 -10.83
CA LEU A 123 2.57 -4.26 -11.00
C LEU A 123 3.09 -3.55 -9.76
N CYS A 124 4.33 -3.86 -9.37
CA CYS A 124 4.94 -3.38 -8.12
C CYS A 124 4.12 -3.82 -6.89
N THR A 125 3.72 -5.09 -6.89
CA THR A 125 2.73 -5.66 -5.96
C THR A 125 3.14 -5.57 -4.49
N GLY A 126 4.42 -5.41 -4.18
CA GLY A 126 4.93 -5.33 -2.81
C GLY A 126 4.54 -6.56 -1.97
N SER A 127 3.78 -6.34 -0.92
CA SER A 127 3.24 -7.40 -0.05
C SER A 127 2.03 -8.14 -0.64
N GLY A 128 1.60 -7.84 -1.88
CA GLY A 128 0.47 -8.47 -2.54
C GLY A 128 -0.89 -7.90 -2.16
N CYS A 129 -0.92 -6.75 -1.49
CA CYS A 129 -2.17 -6.21 -0.94
C CYS A 129 -3.17 -5.83 -2.03
N LEU A 130 -2.77 -5.11 -3.09
CA LEU A 130 -3.66 -4.75 -4.19
C LEU A 130 -4.11 -5.97 -4.99
N ALA A 131 -3.23 -6.93 -5.25
CA ALA A 131 -3.58 -8.20 -5.89
C ALA A 131 -4.67 -8.95 -5.12
N ILE A 132 -4.56 -9.01 -3.79
CA ILE A 132 -5.54 -9.66 -2.91
C ILE A 132 -6.85 -8.89 -2.92
N LEU A 133 -6.83 -7.55 -2.75
CA LEU A 133 -8.04 -6.74 -2.81
C LEU A 133 -8.74 -6.83 -4.17
N ALA A 134 -7.98 -6.85 -5.27
CA ALA A 134 -8.55 -7.05 -6.62
C ALA A 134 -9.20 -8.43 -6.76
N ALA A 135 -8.57 -9.49 -6.23
CA ALA A 135 -9.16 -10.82 -6.25
C ALA A 135 -10.44 -10.93 -5.39
N LEU A 136 -10.51 -10.17 -4.29
CA LEU A 136 -11.72 -10.10 -3.44
C LEU A 136 -12.84 -9.30 -4.13
N ALA A 137 -12.50 -8.13 -4.73
CA ALA A 137 -13.45 -7.28 -5.45
C ALA A 137 -14.01 -7.97 -6.71
N PHE A 138 -13.20 -8.80 -7.37
CA PHE A 138 -13.57 -9.50 -8.59
C PHE A 138 -13.46 -11.03 -8.42
N PRO A 139 -14.46 -11.71 -7.82
CA PRO A 139 -14.37 -13.13 -7.43
C PRO A 139 -14.12 -14.11 -8.58
N ARG A 140 -14.39 -13.69 -9.82
CA ARG A 140 -14.20 -14.51 -11.03
C ARG A 140 -12.88 -14.21 -11.77
N ALA A 141 -12.09 -13.29 -11.27
CA ALA A 141 -10.82 -12.91 -11.88
C ALA A 141 -9.66 -13.79 -11.39
N THR A 142 -8.67 -13.98 -12.26
CA THR A 142 -7.32 -14.38 -11.89
C THR A 142 -6.40 -13.16 -11.89
N VAL A 143 -5.41 -13.15 -11.03
CA VAL A 143 -4.48 -12.03 -10.85
C VAL A 143 -3.05 -12.52 -11.02
N ASP A 144 -2.28 -11.87 -11.88
CA ASP A 144 -0.83 -11.96 -11.89
C ASP A 144 -0.28 -10.78 -11.05
N ALA A 145 0.62 -11.07 -10.12
CA ALA A 145 1.24 -10.09 -9.23
C ALA A 145 2.75 -10.07 -9.46
N VAL A 146 3.31 -8.92 -9.81
CA VAL A 146 4.72 -8.79 -10.20
C VAL A 146 5.46 -7.82 -9.29
N ASP A 147 6.64 -8.22 -8.84
CA ASP A 147 7.58 -7.34 -8.14
C ASP A 147 9.03 -7.71 -8.47
N LEU A 148 9.92 -6.74 -8.38
CA LEU A 148 11.35 -6.94 -8.56
C LEU A 148 12.00 -7.57 -7.31
N SER A 149 11.49 -7.25 -6.12
CA SER A 149 12.02 -7.64 -4.81
C SER A 149 11.64 -9.07 -4.43
N PRO A 150 12.59 -10.00 -4.30
CA PRO A 150 12.28 -11.35 -3.82
C PRO A 150 11.77 -11.37 -2.37
N GLY A 151 12.18 -10.38 -1.55
CA GLY A 151 11.71 -10.23 -0.18
C GLY A 151 10.24 -9.82 -0.11
N ALA A 152 9.81 -8.86 -0.94
CA ALA A 152 8.41 -8.45 -1.06
C ALA A 152 7.55 -9.62 -1.56
N LEU A 153 8.01 -10.35 -2.59
CA LEU A 153 7.29 -11.52 -3.12
C LEU A 153 7.15 -12.66 -2.11
N ALA A 154 8.10 -12.83 -1.20
CA ALA A 154 7.95 -13.80 -0.12
C ALA A 154 6.78 -13.43 0.81
N LEU A 155 6.62 -12.12 1.13
CA LEU A 155 5.47 -11.61 1.88
C LEU A 155 4.17 -11.74 1.06
N ALA A 156 4.20 -11.40 -0.23
CA ALA A 156 3.05 -11.54 -1.11
C ALA A 156 2.52 -12.99 -1.13
N ARG A 157 3.40 -13.98 -1.33
CA ARG A 157 3.00 -15.40 -1.29
C ARG A 157 2.42 -15.81 0.06
N ARG A 158 3.02 -15.33 1.16
CA ARG A 158 2.49 -15.57 2.52
C ARG A 158 1.09 -14.99 2.68
N ASN A 159 0.86 -13.76 2.22
CA ASN A 159 -0.45 -13.12 2.29
C ASN A 159 -1.47 -13.82 1.39
N VAL A 160 -1.12 -14.13 0.15
CA VAL A 160 -1.97 -14.90 -0.78
C VAL A 160 -2.42 -16.24 -0.17
N ALA A 161 -1.50 -16.98 0.44
CA ALA A 161 -1.81 -18.23 1.11
C ALA A 161 -2.70 -18.04 2.35
N ALA A 162 -2.42 -17.01 3.18
CA ALA A 162 -3.21 -16.69 4.36
C ALA A 162 -4.67 -16.34 4.02
N HIS A 163 -4.91 -15.73 2.86
CA HIS A 163 -6.24 -15.41 2.33
C HIS A 163 -6.85 -16.52 1.46
N ARG A 164 -6.18 -17.68 1.31
CA ARG A 164 -6.66 -18.83 0.51
C ARG A 164 -6.93 -18.46 -0.97
N LEU A 165 -6.06 -17.64 -1.55
CA LEU A 165 -6.18 -17.14 -2.93
C LEU A 165 -5.10 -17.72 -3.86
N SER A 166 -4.39 -18.77 -3.46
CA SER A 166 -3.28 -19.35 -4.23
C SER A 166 -3.71 -19.97 -5.56
N ASP A 167 -4.96 -20.32 -5.73
CA ASP A 167 -5.56 -20.81 -6.98
C ASP A 167 -5.92 -19.68 -7.96
N ARG A 168 -6.00 -18.44 -7.48
CA ARG A 168 -6.39 -17.27 -8.27
C ARG A 168 -5.31 -16.20 -8.43
N ILE A 169 -4.28 -16.20 -7.58
CA ILE A 169 -3.21 -15.22 -7.63
C ILE A 169 -1.87 -15.91 -7.88
N SER A 170 -1.23 -15.58 -9.00
CA SER A 170 0.12 -16.05 -9.37
C SER A 170 1.14 -14.94 -9.12
N VAL A 171 2.21 -15.26 -8.38
CA VAL A 171 3.24 -14.30 -7.96
C VAL A 171 4.52 -14.50 -8.75
N HIS A 172 4.93 -13.50 -9.53
CA HIS A 172 6.06 -13.53 -10.45
C HIS A 172 7.16 -12.56 -10.02
N ARG A 173 8.41 -12.98 -10.15
CA ARG A 173 9.56 -12.10 -10.01
C ARG A 173 9.96 -11.53 -11.37
N GLY A 174 10.05 -10.20 -11.46
CA GLY A 174 10.53 -9.54 -12.66
C GLY A 174 10.41 -8.03 -12.63
N ASP A 175 10.98 -7.42 -13.65
CA ASP A 175 10.94 -5.98 -13.87
C ASP A 175 9.73 -5.66 -14.76
N LEU A 176 8.68 -5.12 -14.15
CA LEU A 176 7.40 -4.78 -14.77
C LEU A 176 6.82 -5.94 -15.60
N PHE A 177 6.64 -5.75 -16.90
CA PHE A 177 6.00 -6.72 -17.79
C PHE A 177 6.91 -7.88 -18.26
N LYS A 178 8.22 -7.81 -18.01
CA LYS A 178 9.18 -8.81 -18.54
C LYS A 178 8.82 -10.28 -18.28
N PRO A 179 8.32 -10.68 -17.07
CA PRO A 179 7.96 -12.08 -16.82
C PRO A 179 6.66 -12.52 -17.46
N LEU A 180 5.93 -11.61 -18.14
CA LEU A 180 4.56 -11.80 -18.62
C LEU A 180 4.41 -11.66 -20.15
N ALA A 181 5.48 -11.97 -20.90
CA ALA A 181 5.47 -11.85 -22.35
C ALA A 181 4.24 -12.56 -22.98
N GLY A 182 3.56 -11.89 -23.89
CA GLY A 182 2.38 -12.38 -24.60
C GLY A 182 1.08 -12.43 -23.80
N ARG A 183 1.10 -12.13 -22.49
CA ARG A 183 -0.11 -12.06 -21.67
C ARG A 183 -0.83 -10.73 -21.86
N ARG A 184 -2.17 -10.77 -21.81
CA ARG A 184 -3.03 -9.57 -21.87
C ARG A 184 -4.04 -9.59 -20.73
N TYR A 185 -4.34 -8.39 -20.21
CA TYR A 185 -5.15 -8.16 -19.04
C TYR A 185 -6.32 -7.21 -19.34
N ASP A 186 -7.42 -7.42 -18.65
CA ASP A 186 -8.58 -6.54 -18.72
C ASP A 186 -8.39 -5.31 -17.82
N LEU A 187 -7.61 -5.50 -16.74
CA LEU A 187 -7.26 -4.45 -15.80
C LEU A 187 -5.78 -4.59 -15.41
N ILE A 188 -5.02 -3.53 -15.55
CA ILE A 188 -3.70 -3.39 -14.94
C ILE A 188 -3.84 -2.40 -13.78
N ILE A 189 -3.36 -2.77 -12.62
CA ILE A 189 -3.26 -1.90 -11.45
C ILE A 189 -1.78 -1.73 -11.08
N SER A 190 -1.41 -0.53 -10.64
CA SER A 190 -0.06 -0.29 -10.14
C SER A 190 -0.04 0.85 -9.12
N ASN A 191 0.64 0.60 -8.02
CA ASN A 191 1.12 1.64 -7.12
C ASN A 191 2.66 1.57 -7.11
N PRO A 192 3.32 2.09 -8.16
CA PRO A 192 4.76 2.04 -8.27
C PRO A 192 5.42 3.02 -7.31
N PRO A 193 6.72 2.91 -7.03
CA PRO A 193 7.47 4.00 -6.40
C PRO A 193 7.25 5.32 -7.15
N TYR A 194 6.97 6.40 -6.39
CA TYR A 194 6.72 7.73 -6.95
C TYR A 194 7.36 8.88 -6.15
N VAL A 195 8.22 8.58 -5.17
CA VAL A 195 8.91 9.62 -4.40
C VAL A 195 10.13 10.10 -5.17
N ASP A 196 10.12 11.38 -5.53
CA ASP A 196 11.23 12.04 -6.20
C ASP A 196 12.47 12.19 -5.29
N ALA A 197 13.60 12.58 -5.87
CA ALA A 197 14.86 12.71 -5.13
C ALA A 197 14.79 13.76 -3.99
N GLY A 198 14.02 14.84 -4.19
CA GLY A 198 13.80 15.88 -3.18
C GLY A 198 12.96 15.39 -2.01
N GLY A 199 11.90 14.63 -2.29
CA GLY A 199 11.05 13.95 -1.33
C GLY A 199 11.83 12.93 -0.51
N MET A 200 12.62 12.08 -1.17
CA MET A 200 13.48 11.11 -0.50
C MET A 200 14.44 11.73 0.53
N ALA A 201 14.98 12.91 0.23
CA ALA A 201 15.88 13.63 1.15
C ALA A 201 15.15 14.17 2.40
N LYS A 202 13.84 14.44 2.29
CA LYS A 202 13.01 15.05 3.33
C LYS A 202 12.17 14.03 4.12
N LEU A 203 12.29 12.73 3.81
CA LEU A 203 11.51 11.70 4.49
C LEU A 203 11.72 11.73 6.00
N PRO A 204 10.63 11.72 6.78
CA PRO A 204 10.68 11.54 8.23
C PRO A 204 11.43 10.23 8.60
N PRO A 205 12.01 10.14 9.81
CA PRO A 205 12.74 8.95 10.24
C PRO A 205 11.93 7.65 10.12
N GLU A 206 10.64 7.69 10.37
CA GLU A 206 9.74 6.54 10.29
C GLU A 206 9.69 5.94 8.89
N PHE A 207 9.64 6.76 7.86
CA PHE A 207 9.58 6.32 6.45
C PHE A 207 10.90 5.73 5.96
N ARG A 208 12.03 6.01 6.66
CA ARG A 208 13.34 5.43 6.32
C ARG A 208 13.45 3.95 6.66
N HIS A 209 12.50 3.41 7.43
CA HIS A 209 12.41 1.97 7.70
C HIS A 209 11.80 1.19 6.52
N GLU A 210 11.14 1.87 5.59
CA GLU A 210 10.58 1.25 4.40
C GLU A 210 11.65 1.02 3.33
N PRO A 211 11.50 -0.01 2.48
CA PRO A 211 12.48 -0.29 1.44
C PRO A 211 12.61 0.90 0.47
N ARG A 212 13.82 1.39 0.28
CA ARG A 212 14.08 2.50 -0.65
C ARG A 212 13.57 2.18 -2.07
N LEU A 213 13.69 0.91 -2.49
CA LEU A 213 13.20 0.42 -3.78
C LEU A 213 11.69 0.64 -3.96
N ALA A 214 10.92 0.65 -2.86
CA ALA A 214 9.48 0.83 -2.90
C ALA A 214 9.04 2.31 -2.82
N LEU A 215 9.98 3.24 -2.69
CA LEU A 215 9.70 4.67 -2.57
C LEU A 215 10.31 5.47 -3.70
N ALA A 216 11.60 5.27 -4.00
CA ALA A 216 12.38 6.14 -4.87
C ALA A 216 12.07 5.91 -6.36
N ALA A 217 11.75 6.99 -7.09
CA ALA A 217 11.39 6.95 -8.50
C ALA A 217 12.07 8.07 -9.33
N GLY A 218 13.37 8.22 -9.14
CA GLY A 218 14.17 9.11 -9.97
C GLY A 218 14.06 10.59 -9.63
N LYS A 219 14.19 11.44 -10.63
CA LYS A 219 14.27 12.89 -10.46
C LYS A 219 12.90 13.52 -10.21
N ASP A 220 11.90 13.08 -10.94
CA ASP A 220 10.54 13.61 -10.94
C ASP A 220 9.48 12.69 -10.31
N GLY A 221 9.88 11.50 -9.88
CA GLY A 221 8.97 10.51 -9.30
C GLY A 221 8.23 9.66 -10.33
N LEU A 222 8.52 9.76 -11.63
CA LEU A 222 7.73 9.13 -12.70
C LEU A 222 8.49 8.07 -13.50
N ASP A 223 9.73 7.72 -13.14
CA ASP A 223 10.57 6.79 -13.92
C ASP A 223 9.85 5.48 -14.29
N LEU A 224 9.15 4.85 -13.34
CA LEU A 224 8.41 3.61 -13.60
C LEU A 224 7.09 3.88 -14.32
N VAL A 225 6.42 4.98 -14.02
CA VAL A 225 5.15 5.36 -14.68
C VAL A 225 5.34 5.55 -16.17
N HIS A 226 6.42 6.21 -16.60
CA HIS A 226 6.76 6.36 -18.02
C HIS A 226 6.90 5.00 -18.72
N ARG A 227 7.61 4.06 -18.08
CA ARG A 227 7.78 2.70 -18.62
C ARG A 227 6.46 1.94 -18.68
N ILE A 228 5.64 2.04 -17.62
CA ILE A 228 4.32 1.40 -17.57
C ILE A 228 3.43 1.92 -18.69
N LEU A 229 3.37 3.22 -18.93
CA LEU A 229 2.57 3.82 -20.01
C LEU A 229 2.98 3.34 -21.40
N VAL A 230 4.29 3.20 -21.64
CA VAL A 230 4.83 2.73 -22.93
C VAL A 230 4.55 1.24 -23.18
N GLU A 231 4.66 0.40 -22.13
CA GLU A 231 4.55 -1.05 -22.26
C GLU A 231 3.09 -1.56 -22.12
N ALA A 232 2.24 -0.87 -21.35
CA ALA A 232 0.87 -1.29 -21.05
C ALA A 232 -0.01 -1.59 -22.26
N PRO A 233 0.02 -0.85 -23.40
CA PRO A 233 -0.80 -1.15 -24.57
C PRO A 233 -0.65 -2.56 -25.12
N GLN A 234 0.56 -3.12 -25.02
CA GLN A 234 0.87 -4.49 -25.48
C GLN A 234 0.31 -5.57 -24.54
N HIS A 235 0.06 -5.19 -23.29
CA HIS A 235 -0.42 -6.07 -22.23
C HIS A 235 -1.87 -5.84 -21.83
N LEU A 236 -2.58 -4.93 -22.49
CA LEU A 236 -4.01 -4.72 -22.31
C LEU A 236 -4.84 -5.45 -23.37
N THR A 237 -5.99 -6.00 -23.00
CA THR A 237 -7.02 -6.44 -23.94
C THR A 237 -7.62 -5.22 -24.65
N LYS A 238 -8.39 -5.43 -25.73
CA LYS A 238 -8.97 -4.35 -26.55
C LYS A 238 -9.75 -3.32 -25.70
N ASN A 239 -10.48 -3.81 -24.69
CA ASN A 239 -11.32 -2.99 -23.82
C ASN A 239 -10.71 -2.85 -22.41
N GLY A 240 -9.43 -3.18 -22.26
CA GLY A 240 -8.73 -3.10 -20.99
C GLY A 240 -8.21 -1.70 -20.71
N GLY A 241 -7.86 -1.47 -19.45
CA GLY A 241 -7.27 -0.21 -19.03
C GLY A 241 -6.31 -0.36 -17.85
N LEU A 242 -5.61 0.72 -17.59
CA LEU A 242 -4.63 0.88 -16.53
C LEU A 242 -5.16 1.84 -15.47
N VAL A 243 -5.12 1.45 -14.21
CA VAL A 243 -5.23 2.34 -13.04
C VAL A 243 -3.86 2.44 -12.37
N CYS A 244 -3.39 3.64 -12.15
CA CYS A 244 -2.06 3.87 -11.58
C CYS A 244 -2.08 5.01 -10.57
N GLU A 245 -1.50 4.76 -9.40
CA GLU A 245 -1.27 5.75 -8.37
C GLU A 245 0.11 6.37 -8.55
N ILE A 246 0.18 7.70 -8.50
CA ILE A 246 1.41 8.48 -8.76
C ILE A 246 1.68 9.56 -7.72
N GLY A 247 0.93 9.57 -6.62
CA GLY A 247 1.03 10.61 -5.60
C GLY A 247 0.91 12.01 -6.22
N ARG A 248 1.86 12.89 -5.93
CA ARG A 248 1.85 14.29 -6.40
C ARG A 248 2.36 14.48 -7.85
N GLY A 249 2.41 13.40 -8.64
CA GLY A 249 2.99 13.41 -9.99
C GLY A 249 2.08 13.92 -11.10
N ARG A 250 0.88 14.47 -10.81
CA ARG A 250 -0.11 14.88 -11.82
C ARG A 250 0.42 15.92 -12.80
N GLU A 251 0.85 17.07 -12.33
CA GLU A 251 1.32 18.15 -13.20
C GLU A 251 2.50 17.74 -14.10
N PRO A 252 3.59 17.11 -13.57
CA PRO A 252 4.66 16.60 -14.41
C PRO A 252 4.20 15.54 -15.42
N LEU A 253 3.26 14.67 -15.04
CA LEU A 253 2.74 13.65 -15.95
C LEU A 253 1.94 14.26 -17.11
N GLU A 254 1.01 15.17 -16.82
CA GLU A 254 0.22 15.88 -17.84
C GLU A 254 1.12 16.71 -18.77
N ALA A 255 2.17 17.33 -18.23
CA ALA A 255 3.16 18.05 -19.04
C ALA A 255 3.98 17.13 -19.96
N ALA A 256 4.33 15.92 -19.49
CA ALA A 256 5.05 14.94 -20.29
C ALA A 256 4.18 14.29 -21.39
N TYR A 257 2.87 14.17 -21.14
CA TYR A 257 1.92 13.50 -22.03
C TYR A 257 0.68 14.35 -22.31
N PRO A 258 0.80 15.56 -22.93
CA PRO A 258 -0.32 16.50 -23.06
C PRO A 258 -1.44 16.02 -23.99
N ARG A 259 -1.25 14.91 -24.71
CA ARG A 259 -2.26 14.32 -25.59
C ARG A 259 -2.96 13.10 -25.01
N LEU A 260 -2.50 12.56 -23.88
CA LEU A 260 -3.14 11.43 -23.25
C LEU A 260 -4.30 11.90 -22.36
N PRO A 261 -5.53 11.41 -22.58
CA PRO A 261 -6.71 11.82 -21.82
C PRO A 261 -6.79 11.04 -20.50
N PHE A 262 -5.95 11.40 -19.54
CA PHE A 262 -6.02 10.79 -18.20
C PHE A 262 -7.35 11.11 -17.53
N LEU A 263 -8.09 10.08 -17.11
CA LEU A 263 -9.24 10.22 -16.23
C LEU A 263 -8.75 10.14 -14.78
N TRP A 264 -8.73 11.26 -14.08
CA TRP A 264 -8.36 11.32 -12.67
C TRP A 264 -9.50 10.76 -11.81
N LEU A 265 -9.13 9.85 -10.92
CA LEU A 265 -10.06 9.18 -10.01
C LEU A 265 -9.80 9.70 -8.60
N ASP A 266 -10.80 10.39 -8.05
CA ASP A 266 -10.71 10.97 -6.72
C ASP A 266 -11.41 10.09 -5.69
N THR A 267 -10.94 10.16 -4.45
CA THR A 267 -11.58 9.58 -3.27
C THR A 267 -11.80 10.70 -2.24
N GLU A 268 -12.49 10.40 -1.14
CA GLU A 268 -12.62 11.36 -0.03
C GLU A 268 -11.27 11.77 0.58
N LEU A 269 -10.21 10.99 0.34
CA LEU A 269 -8.89 11.16 0.95
C LEU A 269 -7.80 11.55 -0.05
N SER A 270 -8.09 11.54 -1.37
CA SER A 270 -7.12 11.87 -2.41
C SER A 270 -7.75 12.61 -3.58
N GLU A 271 -7.04 13.58 -4.12
CA GLU A 271 -7.43 14.35 -5.30
C GLU A 271 -6.26 14.36 -6.30
N GLY A 272 -6.50 13.81 -7.51
CA GLY A 272 -5.52 13.80 -8.60
C GLY A 272 -4.29 12.93 -8.37
N GLU A 273 -4.34 11.94 -7.48
CA GLU A 273 -3.22 11.04 -7.20
C GLU A 273 -3.32 9.70 -7.92
N VAL A 274 -4.49 9.36 -8.47
CA VAL A 274 -4.75 8.12 -9.20
C VAL A 274 -5.38 8.45 -10.54
N PHE A 275 -4.85 7.86 -11.61
CA PHE A 275 -5.46 7.98 -12.93
C PHE A 275 -5.91 6.64 -13.48
N TRP A 276 -6.91 6.71 -14.35
CA TRP A 276 -7.32 5.67 -15.27
C TRP A 276 -7.04 6.08 -16.70
N ILE A 277 -6.61 5.13 -17.53
CA ILE A 277 -6.46 5.32 -18.97
C ILE A 277 -6.74 4.00 -19.70
N THR A 278 -7.42 4.06 -20.84
CA THR A 278 -7.75 2.87 -21.61
C THR A 278 -6.61 2.48 -22.57
N ARG A 279 -6.66 1.22 -23.04
CA ARG A 279 -5.72 0.79 -24.10
C ARG A 279 -5.82 1.65 -25.35
N SER A 280 -7.05 2.03 -25.76
CA SER A 280 -7.27 2.87 -26.96
C SER A 280 -6.61 4.23 -26.82
N ASP A 281 -6.69 4.86 -25.66
CA ASP A 281 -6.08 6.16 -25.40
C ASP A 281 -4.55 6.09 -25.41
N LEU A 282 -3.99 4.98 -24.94
CA LEU A 282 -2.53 4.74 -24.94
C LEU A 282 -1.97 4.38 -26.33
N ALA A 283 -2.81 3.90 -27.26
CA ALA A 283 -2.38 3.42 -28.56
C ALA A 283 -2.54 4.48 -29.67
N GLY A 284 -3.24 5.58 -29.40
CA GLY A 284 -3.42 6.73 -30.32
C GLY A 284 -2.27 7.68 -30.22
#